data_951f49cf5cdffc51740ca92009cff7e2
#
_entry.id   951f49cf5cdffc51740ca92009cff7e2
#
_cell.length_a   1.000
_cell.length_b   1.000
_cell.length_c   1.000
_cell.angle_alpha   90.00
_cell.angle_beta   90.00
_cell.angle_gamma   90.00
#
_symmetry.space_group_name_H-M   'P 1'
#
loop_
_entity.id
_entity.type
_entity.pdbx_description
1 polymer ?
#
loop_
_entity_poly.entity_id
_entity_poly.type
_entity_poly.pdbx_seq_one_letter_code
_entity_poly.pdbx_strand_id
1 'polypeptide(L)'
;MSSEFNRLVIVGGGTAGWLSACLLAARRPELDVTLVEAPDIPTIGVGEGSWPTLRETLATIGIDEARFLSACDASFKQGSRFDGWVDGSADDSYYHPFTPPASAPMADILSAWSAQHGKTASFAGAVTPQIAVCDRDLAPRQRAMPAFTGALNYGYHLDAGKLGALLAEHGTAHLGVKHVCAHVTGVERGEDGLLAKLLLRSGDAVEGDFFIDCTGMAARLIGDELGVGWRDRSDVSFNDRALAMQVPVAPGSAIASQTVGTAHKAGWLWDIGLPTRRGIGCVYSSRFLSDEDAEAILADYITAKLPGADPGALAPRKLQFATGHREQFWRGNCLAVGLSAGFIEPLEASAIVLIELSLKALADAYPHSRSALPRLADRFNALFRYRWDRIVDFLKLHYVLSKRGEPYWQAQRDPATIPDSLAAQLELWRDHPPSAADLPQVDEIFSAFSQQYVLYGMGFPLPSATRPAPGHDALRRLAEVSERSRALAAALPSNRTYLDTLRTAQTDRGAQGAIA
;
A
#
# COMPACT_ATOMS: atom_id res chain seq x y z
N MET A 1 -12.77 -4.24 -36.47
CA MET A 1 -12.08 -2.95 -36.67
C MET A 1 -10.79 -3.03 -35.85
N SER A 2 -9.64 -2.76 -36.46
CA SER A 2 -8.37 -2.67 -35.69
C SER A 2 -8.47 -1.50 -34.71
N SER A 3 -7.96 -1.67 -33.49
CA SER A 3 -7.87 -0.58 -32.51
C SER A 3 -6.95 0.53 -33.05
N GLU A 4 -7.31 1.79 -32.80
CA GLU A 4 -6.44 2.94 -33.12
C GLU A 4 -5.33 3.12 -32.08
N PHE A 5 -5.34 2.32 -31.00
CA PHE A 5 -4.43 2.41 -29.86
C PHE A 5 -3.77 1.05 -29.60
N ASN A 6 -2.83 0.66 -30.46
CA ASN A 6 -2.10 -0.60 -30.31
C ASN A 6 -0.71 -0.42 -29.68
N ARG A 7 -0.06 0.75 -29.90
CA ARG A 7 1.27 1.04 -29.36
C ARG A 7 1.14 1.75 -28.01
N LEU A 8 1.39 1.00 -26.95
CA LEU A 8 1.40 1.52 -25.58
C LEU A 8 2.83 1.88 -25.18
N VAL A 9 3.06 3.12 -24.80
CA VAL A 9 4.36 3.59 -24.33
C VAL A 9 4.29 3.99 -22.85
N ILE A 10 5.15 3.40 -22.02
CA ILE A 10 5.24 3.64 -20.60
C ILE A 10 6.56 4.36 -20.32
N VAL A 11 6.52 5.49 -19.62
CA VAL A 11 7.71 6.29 -19.31
C VAL A 11 8.02 6.23 -17.81
N GLY A 12 9.19 5.68 -17.48
CA GLY A 12 9.66 5.48 -16.12
C GLY A 12 9.76 4.01 -15.73
N GLY A 13 10.94 3.59 -15.27
CA GLY A 13 11.31 2.19 -14.98
C GLY A 13 11.23 1.81 -13.49
N GLY A 14 10.54 2.59 -12.66
CA GLY A 14 10.26 2.21 -11.27
C GLY A 14 9.17 1.14 -11.15
N THR A 15 8.80 0.79 -9.92
CA THR A 15 7.73 -0.20 -9.61
C THR A 15 6.46 0.07 -10.42
N ALA A 16 6.02 1.33 -10.50
CA ALA A 16 4.80 1.69 -11.24
C ALA A 16 4.92 1.40 -12.73
N GLY A 17 6.04 1.72 -13.36
CA GLY A 17 6.26 1.49 -14.78
C GLY A 17 6.32 0.02 -15.15
N TRP A 18 7.15 -0.75 -14.46
CA TRP A 18 7.29 -2.17 -14.73
C TRP A 18 6.04 -2.97 -14.38
N LEU A 19 5.33 -2.60 -13.30
CA LEU A 19 4.05 -3.22 -12.97
C LEU A 19 2.99 -2.89 -14.06
N SER A 20 2.98 -1.66 -14.56
CA SER A 20 2.13 -1.25 -15.67
C SER A 20 2.41 -2.07 -16.93
N ALA A 21 3.68 -2.20 -17.31
CA ALA A 21 4.09 -2.94 -18.49
C ALA A 21 3.68 -4.41 -18.40
N CYS A 22 4.02 -5.09 -17.30
CA CYS A 22 3.71 -6.51 -17.12
C CYS A 22 2.20 -6.77 -17.08
N LEU A 23 1.44 -5.98 -16.30
CA LEU A 23 0.01 -6.22 -16.13
C LEU A 23 -0.77 -5.94 -17.43
N LEU A 24 -0.44 -4.87 -18.15
CA LEU A 24 -1.11 -4.56 -19.41
C LEU A 24 -0.72 -5.54 -20.53
N ALA A 25 0.55 -5.93 -20.63
CA ALA A 25 0.96 -6.97 -21.59
C ALA A 25 0.27 -8.32 -21.33
N ALA A 26 0.09 -8.70 -20.05
CA ALA A 26 -0.59 -9.94 -19.69
C ALA A 26 -2.12 -9.90 -19.94
N ARG A 27 -2.77 -8.76 -19.64
CA ARG A 27 -4.23 -8.62 -19.79
C ARG A 27 -4.69 -8.22 -21.18
N ARG A 28 -3.81 -7.61 -21.97
CA ARG A 28 -4.07 -7.07 -23.30
C ARG A 28 -2.94 -7.49 -24.24
N PRO A 29 -2.85 -8.81 -24.56
CA PRO A 29 -1.73 -9.35 -25.35
C PRO A 29 -1.67 -8.84 -26.79
N GLU A 30 -2.71 -8.14 -27.25
CA GLU A 30 -2.72 -7.46 -28.54
C GLU A 30 -1.96 -6.13 -28.55
N LEU A 31 -1.56 -5.60 -27.40
CA LEU A 31 -0.83 -4.33 -27.32
C LEU A 31 0.68 -4.54 -27.57
N ASP A 32 1.25 -3.64 -28.34
CA ASP A 32 2.70 -3.48 -28.47
C ASP A 32 3.20 -2.57 -27.33
N VAL A 33 3.71 -3.17 -26.25
CA VAL A 33 4.10 -2.45 -25.04
C VAL A 33 5.57 -2.11 -25.08
N THR A 34 5.89 -0.82 -25.01
CA THR A 34 7.27 -0.31 -24.89
C THR A 34 7.43 0.45 -23.58
N LEU A 35 8.42 0.08 -22.78
CA LEU A 35 8.80 0.83 -21.58
C LEU A 35 10.11 1.59 -21.84
N VAL A 36 10.10 2.89 -21.55
CA VAL A 36 11.27 3.78 -21.68
C VAL A 36 11.69 4.23 -20.28
N GLU A 37 12.94 3.96 -19.91
CA GLU A 37 13.51 4.41 -18.63
C GLU A 37 14.89 5.04 -18.79
N ALA A 38 15.17 6.03 -17.95
CA ALA A 38 16.49 6.64 -17.88
C ALA A 38 17.45 5.74 -17.07
N PRO A 39 18.69 5.52 -17.56
CA PRO A 39 19.63 4.56 -16.96
C PRO A 39 20.16 4.98 -15.58
N ASP A 40 20.10 6.26 -15.25
CA ASP A 40 20.77 6.88 -14.10
C ASP A 40 19.78 7.41 -13.03
N ILE A 41 18.47 7.19 -13.20
CA ILE A 41 17.46 7.57 -12.21
C ILE A 41 17.15 6.37 -11.29
N PRO A 42 17.60 6.39 -10.03
CA PRO A 42 17.38 5.28 -9.13
C PRO A 42 15.90 5.17 -8.71
N THR A 43 15.42 3.94 -8.55
CA THR A 43 14.10 3.68 -7.98
C THR A 43 14.04 4.18 -6.54
N ILE A 44 12.95 4.87 -6.20
CA ILE A 44 12.67 5.29 -4.83
C ILE A 44 12.02 4.09 -4.12
N GLY A 45 12.82 3.32 -3.38
CA GLY A 45 12.32 2.18 -2.63
C GLY A 45 13.06 2.02 -1.30
N VAL A 46 12.31 1.94 -0.22
CA VAL A 46 12.86 1.82 1.15
C VAL A 46 12.41 0.55 1.88
N GLY A 47 11.69 -0.30 1.20
CA GLY A 47 10.86 -1.38 1.70
C GLY A 47 9.40 -0.97 1.63
N GLU A 48 8.60 -1.75 0.94
CA GLU A 48 7.19 -1.44 0.71
C GLU A 48 6.29 -2.54 1.26
N GLY A 49 5.10 -2.13 1.71
CA GLY A 49 4.01 -3.03 2.01
C GLY A 49 3.04 -3.09 0.83
N SER A 50 2.53 -4.27 0.54
CA SER A 50 1.44 -4.44 -0.43
C SER A 50 0.15 -4.86 0.27
N TRP A 51 -0.92 -4.81 -0.50
CA TRP A 51 -2.21 -5.34 -0.13
C TRP A 51 -2.39 -6.76 -0.65
N PRO A 52 -3.45 -7.46 -0.20
CA PRO A 52 -3.76 -8.81 -0.68
C PRO A 52 -3.99 -8.91 -2.20
N THR A 53 -4.32 -7.81 -2.86
CA THR A 53 -4.52 -7.70 -4.32
C THR A 53 -3.28 -8.07 -5.12
N LEU A 54 -2.07 -7.83 -4.58
CA LEU A 54 -0.82 -8.15 -5.27
C LEU A 54 -0.69 -9.65 -5.60
N ARG A 55 -1.34 -10.54 -4.82
CA ARG A 55 -1.38 -11.97 -5.12
C ARG A 55 -2.04 -12.26 -6.47
N GLU A 56 -3.19 -11.62 -6.72
CA GLU A 56 -3.91 -11.75 -8.01
C GLU A 56 -3.09 -11.14 -9.15
N THR A 57 -2.46 -10.00 -8.91
CA THR A 57 -1.59 -9.34 -9.89
C THR A 57 -0.41 -10.23 -10.28
N LEU A 58 0.32 -10.80 -9.31
CA LEU A 58 1.43 -11.73 -9.57
C LEU A 58 0.96 -12.97 -10.34
N ALA A 59 -0.17 -13.55 -9.95
CA ALA A 59 -0.76 -14.69 -10.66
C ALA A 59 -1.15 -14.33 -12.09
N THR A 60 -1.74 -13.14 -12.31
CA THR A 60 -2.15 -12.66 -13.65
C THR A 60 -0.96 -12.47 -14.58
N ILE A 61 0.15 -11.92 -14.07
CA ILE A 61 1.37 -11.74 -14.89
C ILE A 61 2.21 -13.02 -15.00
N GLY A 62 1.84 -14.11 -14.29
CA GLY A 62 2.50 -15.41 -14.39
C GLY A 62 3.77 -15.54 -13.55
N ILE A 63 3.95 -14.73 -12.51
CA ILE A 63 5.07 -14.86 -11.56
C ILE A 63 4.67 -15.80 -10.42
N ASP A 64 5.43 -16.88 -10.24
CA ASP A 64 5.24 -17.83 -9.12
C ASP A 64 5.51 -17.15 -7.77
N GLU A 65 4.67 -17.46 -6.75
CA GLU A 65 4.79 -16.86 -5.42
C GLU A 65 6.12 -17.16 -4.72
N ALA A 66 6.66 -18.38 -4.89
CA ALA A 66 7.92 -18.74 -4.28
C ALA A 66 9.10 -18.01 -4.95
N ARG A 67 9.07 -17.84 -6.30
CA ARG A 67 10.04 -17.01 -7.03
C ARG A 67 9.98 -15.57 -6.56
N PHE A 68 8.78 -14.99 -6.46
CA PHE A 68 8.59 -13.62 -5.96
C PHE A 68 9.13 -13.44 -4.54
N LEU A 69 8.76 -14.32 -3.58
CA LEU A 69 9.21 -14.24 -2.19
C LEU A 69 10.74 -14.25 -2.08
N SER A 70 11.41 -15.07 -2.87
CA SER A 70 12.87 -15.17 -2.86
C SER A 70 13.56 -14.02 -3.59
N ALA A 71 13.09 -13.69 -4.80
CA ALA A 71 13.72 -12.67 -5.65
C ALA A 71 13.57 -11.26 -5.08
N CYS A 72 12.42 -10.96 -4.44
CA CYS A 72 12.13 -9.65 -3.88
C CYS A 72 12.50 -9.52 -2.39
N ASP A 73 13.22 -10.49 -1.80
CA ASP A 73 13.48 -10.54 -0.34
C ASP A 73 12.19 -10.30 0.46
N ALA A 74 11.07 -10.87 -0.03
CA ALA A 74 9.76 -10.55 0.48
C ALA A 74 9.40 -11.38 1.72
N SER A 75 8.48 -10.85 2.53
CA SER A 75 7.88 -11.51 3.67
C SER A 75 6.36 -11.31 3.67
N PHE A 76 5.63 -12.08 4.50
CA PHE A 76 4.18 -11.93 4.59
C PHE A 76 3.78 -10.73 5.43
N LYS A 77 2.83 -9.94 4.92
CA LYS A 77 2.15 -8.87 5.64
C LYS A 77 0.69 -9.26 5.86
N GLN A 78 0.22 -9.18 7.09
CA GLN A 78 -1.15 -9.57 7.46
C GLN A 78 -1.99 -8.41 7.98
N GLY A 79 -1.49 -7.19 7.88
CA GLY A 79 -2.13 -5.96 8.30
C GLY A 79 -1.12 -4.94 8.80
N SER A 80 -1.61 -3.95 9.52
CA SER A 80 -0.82 -2.92 10.20
C SER A 80 -1.11 -2.91 11.69
N ARG A 81 -0.09 -2.70 12.52
CA ARG A 81 -0.18 -2.46 13.94
C ARG A 81 0.25 -1.03 14.21
N PHE A 82 -0.48 -0.35 15.06
CA PHE A 82 -0.27 1.04 15.42
C PHE A 82 0.02 1.16 16.90
N ASP A 83 1.24 1.56 17.26
CA ASP A 83 1.71 1.69 18.63
C ASP A 83 1.77 3.18 19.03
N GLY A 84 1.18 3.54 20.16
CA GLY A 84 1.22 4.89 20.71
C GLY A 84 0.33 5.92 19.99
N TRP A 85 -0.66 5.50 19.20
CA TRP A 85 -1.50 6.42 18.42
C TRP A 85 -2.70 6.96 19.21
N VAL A 86 -3.24 6.19 20.15
CA VAL A 86 -4.44 6.59 20.91
C VAL A 86 -4.10 7.67 21.91
N ASP A 87 -3.21 7.38 22.87
CA ASP A 87 -2.83 8.31 23.94
C ASP A 87 -1.33 8.33 24.28
N GLY A 88 -0.54 7.44 23.65
CA GLY A 88 0.89 7.32 23.86
C GLY A 88 1.32 6.54 25.10
N SER A 89 0.39 5.86 25.79
CA SER A 89 0.71 4.97 26.93
C SER A 89 1.47 3.71 26.47
N ALA A 90 2.10 3.00 27.42
CA ALA A 90 2.94 1.83 27.11
C ALA A 90 2.16 0.67 26.45
N ASP A 91 0.88 0.52 26.78
CA ASP A 91 -0.01 -0.52 26.26
C ASP A 91 -0.88 -0.04 25.09
N ASP A 92 -0.63 1.19 24.62
CA ASP A 92 -1.39 1.78 23.51
C ASP A 92 -1.01 1.12 22.19
N SER A 93 -1.85 0.19 21.75
CA SER A 93 -1.73 -0.41 20.44
C SER A 93 -3.07 -0.86 19.89
N TYR A 94 -3.24 -0.75 18.57
CA TYR A 94 -4.35 -1.36 17.84
C TYR A 94 -3.91 -1.92 16.49
N TYR A 95 -4.78 -2.71 15.86
CA TYR A 95 -4.51 -3.37 14.59
C TYR A 95 -5.55 -3.01 13.53
N HIS A 96 -5.07 -2.88 12.29
CA HIS A 96 -5.88 -2.94 11.08
C HIS A 96 -5.46 -4.19 10.28
N PRO A 97 -6.07 -5.36 10.53
CA PRO A 97 -5.75 -6.61 9.87
C PRO A 97 -6.42 -6.74 8.50
N PHE A 98 -5.91 -7.60 7.63
CA PHE A 98 -6.50 -7.86 6.31
C PHE A 98 -7.68 -8.84 6.31
N THR A 99 -7.85 -9.62 7.37
CA THR A 99 -9.01 -10.52 7.50
C THR A 99 -10.20 -9.75 8.07
N PRO A 100 -11.38 -9.80 7.41
CA PRO A 100 -12.58 -9.17 7.93
C PRO A 100 -12.97 -9.69 9.34
N PRO A 101 -13.74 -8.91 10.11
CA PRO A 101 -14.34 -9.36 11.37
C PRO A 101 -15.24 -10.58 11.18
N ALA A 102 -15.51 -11.28 12.27
CA ALA A 102 -16.49 -12.37 12.30
C ALA A 102 -17.82 -11.95 11.67
N SER A 103 -18.40 -12.83 10.86
CA SER A 103 -19.61 -12.55 10.08
C SER A 103 -20.86 -12.59 10.95
N ALA A 104 -21.29 -11.42 11.45
CA ALA A 104 -22.58 -11.16 12.08
C ALA A 104 -22.89 -9.66 11.96
N PRO A 105 -24.11 -9.20 12.25
CA PRO A 105 -24.39 -7.76 12.30
C PRO A 105 -23.43 -7.06 13.26
N MET A 106 -22.78 -6.00 12.81
CA MET A 106 -21.70 -5.36 13.58
C MET A 106 -22.19 -4.80 14.93
N ALA A 107 -23.42 -4.30 15.01
CA ALA A 107 -24.01 -3.85 16.27
C ALA A 107 -24.09 -4.99 17.32
N ASP A 108 -24.39 -6.22 16.89
CA ASP A 108 -24.44 -7.39 17.76
C ASP A 108 -23.02 -7.85 18.16
N ILE A 109 -22.05 -7.80 17.23
CA ILE A 109 -20.63 -8.05 17.51
C ILE A 109 -20.10 -7.06 18.56
N LEU A 110 -20.39 -5.77 18.42
CA LEU A 110 -19.98 -4.73 19.36
C LEU A 110 -20.60 -4.95 20.74
N SER A 111 -21.88 -5.33 20.78
CA SER A 111 -22.57 -5.69 22.03
C SER A 111 -21.89 -6.89 22.72
N ALA A 112 -21.59 -7.95 21.96
CA ALA A 112 -20.93 -9.14 22.48
C ALA A 112 -19.50 -8.87 22.95
N TRP A 113 -18.73 -8.11 22.17
CA TRP A 113 -17.38 -7.69 22.54
C TRP A 113 -17.37 -6.87 23.82
N SER A 114 -18.24 -5.85 23.91
CA SER A 114 -18.34 -5.00 25.09
C SER A 114 -18.73 -5.79 26.36
N ALA A 115 -19.65 -6.76 26.23
CA ALA A 115 -20.13 -7.57 27.35
C ALA A 115 -19.08 -8.60 27.83
N GLN A 116 -18.33 -9.23 26.91
CA GLN A 116 -17.38 -10.31 27.25
C GLN A 116 -15.99 -9.81 27.60
N HIS A 117 -15.50 -8.81 26.88
CA HIS A 117 -14.10 -8.42 26.94
C HIS A 117 -13.90 -7.04 27.56
N GLY A 118 -14.92 -6.18 27.51
CA GLY A 118 -14.83 -4.83 28.09
C GLY A 118 -13.55 -4.12 27.63
N LYS A 119 -12.69 -3.79 28.60
CA LYS A 119 -11.41 -3.12 28.35
C LYS A 119 -10.22 -4.07 28.24
N THR A 120 -10.40 -5.39 28.35
CA THR A 120 -9.30 -6.37 28.50
C THR A 120 -8.83 -7.01 27.20
N ALA A 121 -9.60 -6.94 26.11
CA ALA A 121 -9.18 -7.41 24.80
C ALA A 121 -9.41 -6.34 23.74
N SER A 122 -8.44 -6.19 22.82
CA SER A 122 -8.58 -5.28 21.68
C SER A 122 -9.75 -5.73 20.79
N PHE A 123 -10.44 -4.78 20.14
CA PHE A 123 -11.51 -5.11 19.22
C PHE A 123 -11.05 -6.10 18.15
N ALA A 124 -9.95 -5.82 17.46
CA ALA A 124 -9.41 -6.70 16.42
C ALA A 124 -9.10 -8.11 16.96
N GLY A 125 -8.51 -8.24 18.16
CA GLY A 125 -8.21 -9.53 18.78
C GLY A 125 -9.44 -10.35 19.12
N ALA A 126 -10.58 -9.72 19.40
CA ALA A 126 -11.84 -10.39 19.68
C ALA A 126 -12.57 -10.87 18.40
N VAL A 127 -12.44 -10.13 17.28
CA VAL A 127 -13.26 -10.36 16.08
C VAL A 127 -12.56 -11.06 14.93
N THR A 128 -11.21 -11.23 15.00
CA THR A 128 -10.44 -11.96 13.97
C THR A 128 -9.29 -12.75 14.58
N PRO A 129 -9.00 -13.97 14.09
CA PRO A 129 -7.84 -14.75 14.55
C PRO A 129 -6.50 -14.20 14.08
N GLN A 130 -6.48 -13.21 13.19
CA GLN A 130 -5.25 -12.69 12.58
C GLN A 130 -4.30 -12.08 13.61
N ILE A 131 -4.83 -11.46 14.66
CA ILE A 131 -4.00 -10.82 15.70
C ILE A 131 -3.15 -11.85 16.44
N ALA A 132 -3.73 -13.00 16.81
CA ALA A 132 -2.99 -14.06 17.48
C ALA A 132 -1.86 -14.65 16.63
N VAL A 133 -1.97 -14.57 15.31
CA VAL A 133 -0.94 -14.96 14.34
C VAL A 133 0.12 -13.86 14.19
N CYS A 134 -0.29 -12.61 14.09
CA CYS A 134 0.60 -11.45 14.02
C CYS A 134 1.46 -11.30 15.27
N ASP A 135 0.88 -11.40 16.47
CA ASP A 135 1.58 -11.25 17.76
C ASP A 135 2.68 -12.31 17.98
N ARG A 136 2.67 -13.40 17.20
CA ARG A 136 3.66 -14.47 17.23
C ARG A 136 4.54 -14.53 15.99
N ASP A 137 4.51 -13.52 15.14
CA ASP A 137 5.25 -13.44 13.89
C ASP A 137 5.07 -14.69 13.00
N LEU A 138 3.85 -15.25 12.95
CA LEU A 138 3.56 -16.45 12.18
C LEU A 138 3.21 -16.12 10.73
N ALA A 139 3.55 -17.03 9.81
CA ALA A 139 3.12 -16.96 8.43
C ALA A 139 1.61 -17.21 8.31
N PRO A 140 0.89 -16.62 7.33
CA PRO A 140 -0.55 -16.80 7.16
C PRO A 140 -0.92 -18.18 6.57
N ARG A 141 0.05 -19.02 6.27
CA ARG A 141 -0.11 -20.28 5.54
C ARG A 141 0.93 -21.33 5.91
N GLN A 142 0.59 -22.58 5.64
CA GLN A 142 1.53 -23.69 5.65
C GLN A 142 2.12 -23.91 4.25
N ARG A 143 3.28 -24.55 4.18
CA ARG A 143 3.97 -24.81 2.90
C ARG A 143 3.20 -25.72 1.94
N ALA A 144 2.41 -26.63 2.45
CA ALA A 144 1.59 -27.54 1.64
C ALA A 144 0.40 -26.87 0.95
N MET A 145 0.06 -25.63 1.32
CA MET A 145 -1.03 -24.89 0.67
C MET A 145 -0.63 -24.46 -0.74
N PRO A 146 -1.58 -24.43 -1.70
CA PRO A 146 -1.35 -23.90 -3.04
C PRO A 146 -0.83 -22.47 -3.01
N ALA A 147 -0.06 -22.05 -4.03
CA ALA A 147 0.42 -20.68 -4.16
C ALA A 147 -0.74 -19.66 -4.04
N PHE A 148 -0.46 -18.50 -3.46
CA PHE A 148 -1.40 -17.38 -3.26
C PHE A 148 -2.60 -17.69 -2.36
N THR A 149 -2.65 -18.86 -1.69
CA THR A 149 -3.70 -19.22 -0.72
C THR A 149 -3.16 -19.23 0.71
N GLY A 150 -4.01 -18.91 1.67
CA GLY A 150 -3.64 -18.89 3.10
C GLY A 150 -4.82 -19.23 4.00
N ALA A 151 -4.52 -19.57 5.25
CA ALA A 151 -5.53 -19.74 6.31
C ALA A 151 -6.15 -18.41 6.72
N LEU A 152 -5.41 -17.31 6.50
CA LEU A 152 -5.80 -15.91 6.74
C LEU A 152 -5.44 -15.07 5.51
N ASN A 153 -6.05 -13.89 5.39
CA ASN A 153 -5.75 -12.96 4.30
C ASN A 153 -4.37 -12.32 4.50
N TYR A 154 -3.64 -12.09 3.42
CA TYR A 154 -2.29 -11.53 3.47
C TYR A 154 -1.89 -10.81 2.18
N GLY A 155 -1.02 -9.85 2.29
CA GLY A 155 -0.17 -9.27 1.26
C GLY A 155 1.29 -9.52 1.61
N TYR A 156 2.19 -8.63 1.17
CA TYR A 156 3.62 -8.82 1.34
C TYR A 156 4.29 -7.53 1.81
N HIS A 157 5.41 -7.70 2.52
CA HIS A 157 6.48 -6.72 2.57
C HIS A 157 7.53 -7.13 1.54
N LEU A 158 8.15 -6.17 0.88
CA LEU A 158 9.08 -6.45 -0.23
C LEU A 158 10.13 -5.35 -0.40
N ASP A 159 11.20 -5.71 -1.08
CA ASP A 159 12.19 -4.76 -1.59
C ASP A 159 11.73 -4.24 -2.96
N ALA A 160 11.40 -2.95 -3.05
CA ALA A 160 10.87 -2.34 -4.27
C ALA A 160 11.85 -2.37 -5.44
N GLY A 161 13.16 -2.20 -5.17
CA GLY A 161 14.18 -2.28 -6.21
C GLY A 161 14.27 -3.68 -6.80
N LYS A 162 14.22 -4.71 -5.94
CA LYS A 162 14.22 -6.11 -6.39
C LYS A 162 12.92 -6.47 -7.11
N LEU A 163 11.77 -5.93 -6.70
CA LEU A 163 10.53 -6.11 -7.44
C LEU A 163 10.63 -5.50 -8.84
N GLY A 164 11.14 -4.28 -8.97
CA GLY A 164 11.37 -3.65 -10.28
C GLY A 164 12.24 -4.51 -11.19
N ALA A 165 13.35 -5.03 -10.66
CA ALA A 165 14.26 -5.92 -11.42
C ALA A 165 13.59 -7.24 -11.84
N LEU A 166 12.82 -7.88 -10.94
CA LEU A 166 12.06 -9.09 -11.25
C LEU A 166 11.02 -8.86 -12.35
N LEU A 167 10.29 -7.74 -12.28
CA LEU A 167 9.29 -7.37 -13.27
C LEU A 167 9.92 -7.04 -14.62
N ALA A 168 11.08 -6.36 -14.63
CA ALA A 168 11.81 -6.05 -15.86
C ALA A 168 12.29 -7.32 -16.57
N GLU A 169 12.91 -8.24 -15.83
CA GLU A 169 13.31 -9.55 -16.35
C GLU A 169 12.11 -10.32 -16.89
N HIS A 170 11.05 -10.43 -16.10
CA HIS A 170 9.85 -11.19 -16.47
C HIS A 170 9.11 -10.57 -17.66
N GLY A 171 8.91 -9.25 -17.66
CA GLY A 171 8.22 -8.52 -18.71
C GLY A 171 8.91 -8.64 -20.07
N THR A 172 10.23 -8.52 -20.08
CA THR A 172 11.03 -8.63 -21.31
C THR A 172 11.16 -10.08 -21.80
N ALA A 173 11.36 -11.03 -20.89
CA ALA A 173 11.60 -12.43 -21.27
C ALA A 173 10.32 -13.20 -21.60
N HIS A 174 9.17 -12.88 -20.97
CA HIS A 174 7.97 -13.71 -21.04
C HIS A 174 6.71 -13.00 -21.53
N LEU A 175 6.65 -11.66 -21.44
CA LEU A 175 5.46 -10.88 -21.82
C LEU A 175 5.65 -10.02 -23.07
N GLY A 176 6.82 -10.09 -23.71
CA GLY A 176 7.11 -9.35 -24.95
C GLY A 176 7.23 -7.83 -24.77
N VAL A 177 7.45 -7.34 -23.55
CA VAL A 177 7.66 -5.91 -23.30
C VAL A 177 8.97 -5.47 -23.92
N LYS A 178 8.92 -4.44 -24.77
CA LYS A 178 10.11 -3.79 -25.35
C LYS A 178 10.69 -2.82 -24.32
N HIS A 179 11.97 -2.96 -24.01
CA HIS A 179 12.68 -2.11 -23.08
C HIS A 179 13.62 -1.16 -23.80
N VAL A 180 13.43 0.15 -23.60
CA VAL A 180 14.28 1.20 -24.14
C VAL A 180 14.95 1.96 -22.99
N CYS A 181 16.27 1.79 -22.85
CA CYS A 181 17.07 2.46 -21.83
C CYS A 181 17.58 3.80 -22.39
N ALA A 182 16.84 4.88 -22.18
CA ALA A 182 17.15 6.20 -22.72
C ALA A 182 16.47 7.34 -21.94
N HIS A 183 17.09 8.52 -21.97
CA HIS A 183 16.45 9.74 -21.46
C HIS A 183 15.46 10.31 -22.46
N VAL A 184 14.24 10.57 -22.00
CA VAL A 184 13.26 11.36 -22.74
C VAL A 184 13.60 12.84 -22.58
N THR A 185 13.80 13.54 -23.69
CA THR A 185 14.15 14.97 -23.74
C THR A 185 12.99 15.87 -24.13
N GLY A 186 11.96 15.32 -24.75
CA GLY A 186 10.77 16.04 -25.18
C GLY A 186 9.69 15.11 -25.71
N VAL A 187 8.57 15.70 -26.10
CA VAL A 187 7.42 15.01 -26.66
C VAL A 187 6.94 15.78 -27.88
N GLU A 188 6.59 15.07 -28.94
CA GLU A 188 5.87 15.67 -30.06
C GLU A 188 4.39 15.28 -30.01
N ARG A 189 3.53 16.23 -30.36
CA ARG A 189 2.07 16.05 -30.47
C ARG A 189 1.64 15.92 -31.92
N GLY A 190 0.61 15.14 -32.15
CA GLY A 190 -0.06 15.09 -33.44
C GLY A 190 -0.89 16.36 -33.71
N GLU A 191 -1.42 16.48 -34.93
CA GLU A 191 -2.29 17.58 -35.33
C GLU A 191 -3.57 17.68 -34.49
N ASP A 192 -3.98 16.57 -33.88
CA ASP A 192 -5.13 16.46 -32.96
C ASP A 192 -4.81 16.88 -31.51
N GLY A 193 -3.55 17.27 -31.25
CA GLY A 193 -3.07 17.69 -29.92
C GLY A 193 -2.78 16.53 -28.97
N LEU A 194 -2.97 15.28 -29.37
CA LEU A 194 -2.57 14.10 -28.58
C LEU A 194 -1.06 13.89 -28.64
N LEU A 195 -0.51 13.18 -27.67
CA LEU A 195 0.91 12.78 -27.70
C LEU A 195 1.10 11.77 -28.84
N ALA A 196 2.15 11.94 -29.65
CA ALA A 196 2.43 11.08 -30.79
C ALA A 196 3.74 10.31 -30.63
N LYS A 197 4.78 10.94 -30.10
CA LYS A 197 6.10 10.29 -29.89
C LYS A 197 6.92 10.97 -28.80
N LEU A 198 7.79 10.20 -28.21
CA LEU A 198 8.83 10.67 -27.29
C LEU A 198 10.11 10.94 -28.07
N LEU A 199 10.79 12.03 -27.75
CA LEU A 199 12.12 12.34 -28.28
C LEU A 199 13.18 11.89 -27.27
N LEU A 200 14.17 11.14 -27.73
CA LEU A 200 15.23 10.60 -26.89
C LEU A 200 16.52 11.41 -27.02
N ARG A 201 17.35 11.38 -25.98
CA ARG A 201 18.67 12.06 -25.99
C ARG A 201 19.58 11.56 -27.10
N SER A 202 19.43 10.33 -27.58
CA SER A 202 20.17 9.77 -28.72
C SER A 202 19.84 10.44 -30.05
N GLY A 203 18.73 11.17 -30.15
CA GLY A 203 18.16 11.67 -31.41
C GLY A 203 17.08 10.75 -32.01
N ASP A 204 16.91 9.55 -31.45
CA ASP A 204 15.85 8.63 -31.82
C ASP A 204 14.50 9.07 -31.26
N ALA A 205 13.42 8.45 -31.72
CA ALA A 205 12.07 8.66 -31.21
C ALA A 205 11.34 7.34 -30.95
N VAL A 206 10.42 7.35 -29.97
CA VAL A 206 9.51 6.24 -29.68
C VAL A 206 8.09 6.71 -29.95
N GLU A 207 7.45 6.14 -30.98
CA GLU A 207 6.07 6.43 -31.32
C GLU A 207 5.11 5.67 -30.43
N GLY A 208 3.98 6.30 -30.07
CA GLY A 208 2.94 5.70 -29.26
C GLY A 208 1.55 6.20 -29.63
N ASP A 209 0.56 5.37 -29.39
CA ASP A 209 -0.85 5.72 -29.54
C ASP A 209 -1.47 6.08 -28.18
N PHE A 210 -1.02 5.41 -27.12
CA PHE A 210 -1.37 5.69 -25.72
C PHE A 210 -0.12 5.72 -24.83
N PHE A 211 -0.11 6.61 -23.85
CA PHE A 211 1.04 6.83 -22.99
C PHE A 211 0.68 6.66 -21.50
N ILE A 212 1.58 6.05 -20.72
CA ILE A 212 1.49 6.02 -19.26
C ILE A 212 2.66 6.78 -18.68
N ASP A 213 2.36 7.80 -17.91
CA ASP A 213 3.35 8.57 -17.16
C ASP A 213 3.63 7.90 -15.81
N CYS A 214 4.78 7.24 -15.70
CA CYS A 214 5.34 6.67 -14.49
C CYS A 214 6.65 7.37 -14.08
N THR A 215 6.83 8.65 -14.46
CA THR A 215 8.06 9.42 -14.24
C THR A 215 8.21 9.95 -12.81
N GLY A 216 7.42 9.42 -11.89
CA GLY A 216 7.50 9.81 -10.48
C GLY A 216 7.00 11.23 -10.23
N MET A 217 7.51 11.88 -9.19
CA MET A 217 7.09 13.25 -8.83
C MET A 217 7.35 14.29 -9.95
N ALA A 218 8.27 13.98 -10.88
CA ALA A 218 8.54 14.84 -12.04
C ALA A 218 7.34 14.96 -12.98
N ALA A 219 6.51 13.91 -13.10
CA ALA A 219 5.28 13.89 -13.90
C ALA A 219 5.44 14.51 -15.31
N ARG A 220 6.47 14.04 -16.02
CA ARG A 220 6.98 14.67 -17.25
C ARG A 220 5.93 14.78 -18.36
N LEU A 221 5.03 13.81 -18.48
CA LEU A 221 3.99 13.84 -19.50
C LEU A 221 2.72 14.54 -19.00
N ILE A 222 2.17 14.08 -17.86
CA ILE A 222 0.89 14.59 -17.37
C ILE A 222 1.01 16.01 -16.82
N GLY A 223 2.12 16.31 -16.13
CA GLY A 223 2.40 17.61 -15.52
C GLY A 223 3.01 18.59 -16.50
N ASP A 224 4.24 18.31 -16.96
CA ASP A 224 5.01 19.25 -17.76
C ASP A 224 4.41 19.43 -19.15
N GLU A 225 4.19 18.33 -19.89
CA GLU A 225 3.74 18.41 -21.29
C GLU A 225 2.23 18.69 -21.42
N LEU A 226 1.40 18.07 -20.61
CA LEU A 226 -0.05 18.27 -20.69
C LEU A 226 -0.58 19.37 -19.77
N GLY A 227 0.24 19.91 -18.87
CA GLY A 227 -0.11 21.04 -18.01
C GLY A 227 -1.22 20.72 -17.02
N VAL A 228 -1.31 19.48 -16.53
CA VAL A 228 -2.30 19.12 -15.52
C VAL A 228 -1.84 19.63 -14.15
N GLY A 229 -2.69 20.41 -13.48
CA GLY A 229 -2.44 20.98 -12.17
C GLY A 229 -2.34 19.94 -11.05
N TRP A 230 -1.86 20.41 -9.89
CA TRP A 230 -1.73 19.64 -8.65
C TRP A 230 -2.77 20.12 -7.63
N ARG A 231 -3.52 19.19 -7.05
CA ARG A 231 -4.42 19.45 -5.93
C ARG A 231 -3.68 19.16 -4.63
N ASP A 232 -3.25 20.21 -3.97
CA ASP A 232 -2.58 20.11 -2.68
C ASP A 232 -3.57 19.67 -1.58
N ARG A 233 -3.10 18.79 -0.68
CA ARG A 233 -3.84 18.29 0.48
C ARG A 233 -3.04 18.43 1.77
N SER A 234 -2.07 19.33 1.80
CA SER A 234 -1.26 19.62 2.99
C SER A 234 -2.05 20.31 4.12
N ASP A 235 -3.23 20.83 3.80
CA ASP A 235 -4.22 21.33 4.76
C ASP A 235 -4.82 20.24 5.64
N VAL A 236 -4.88 19.01 5.13
CA VAL A 236 -5.42 17.83 5.83
C VAL A 236 -4.30 16.92 6.33
N SER A 237 -3.30 16.63 5.49
CA SER A 237 -2.17 15.73 5.76
C SER A 237 -0.90 16.55 5.91
N PHE A 238 -0.45 16.76 7.14
CA PHE A 238 0.62 17.70 7.50
C PHE A 238 2.03 17.20 7.25
N ASN A 239 2.20 15.88 7.09
CA ASN A 239 3.51 15.29 6.90
C ASN A 239 4.06 15.62 5.51
N ASP A 240 5.28 16.14 5.48
CA ASP A 240 5.96 16.59 4.26
C ASP A 240 7.41 16.12 4.18
N ARG A 241 7.86 15.36 5.18
CA ARG A 241 9.22 14.83 5.30
C ARG A 241 9.21 13.37 5.71
N ALA A 242 10.23 12.64 5.26
CA ALA A 242 10.56 11.34 5.82
C ALA A 242 12.07 11.09 5.82
N LEU A 243 12.53 10.37 6.82
CA LEU A 243 13.84 9.75 6.89
C LEU A 243 13.65 8.25 6.69
N ALA A 244 14.39 7.64 5.78
CA ALA A 244 14.28 6.21 5.48
C ALA A 244 15.62 5.51 5.62
N MET A 245 15.63 4.37 6.30
CA MET A 245 16.83 3.61 6.59
C MET A 245 16.62 2.12 6.34
N GLN A 246 17.64 1.46 5.78
CA GLN A 246 17.69 0.02 5.63
C GLN A 246 18.65 -0.53 6.70
N VAL A 247 18.11 -1.23 7.70
CA VAL A 247 18.87 -1.76 8.82
C VAL A 247 19.06 -3.27 8.65
N PRO A 248 20.28 -3.75 8.38
CA PRO A 248 20.56 -5.19 8.29
C PRO A 248 20.19 -5.91 9.57
N VAL A 249 19.73 -7.16 9.48
CA VAL A 249 19.43 -8.03 10.61
C VAL A 249 20.26 -9.30 10.59
N ALA A 250 20.53 -9.85 11.76
CA ALA A 250 21.25 -11.11 11.87
C ALA A 250 20.43 -12.27 11.25
N PRO A 251 21.10 -13.28 10.65
CA PRO A 251 20.42 -14.49 10.20
C PRO A 251 19.58 -15.11 11.33
N GLY A 252 18.36 -15.56 11.01
CA GLY A 252 17.45 -16.16 11.99
C GLY A 252 16.64 -15.13 12.82
N SER A 253 16.86 -13.83 12.67
CA SER A 253 16.04 -12.82 13.34
C SER A 253 14.56 -12.98 13.01
N ALA A 254 13.67 -12.75 13.97
CA ALA A 254 12.23 -12.75 13.76
C ALA A 254 11.81 -11.76 12.66
N ILE A 255 10.76 -12.09 11.92
CA ILE A 255 10.20 -11.23 10.88
C ILE A 255 8.75 -10.96 11.26
N ALA A 256 8.44 -9.72 11.59
CA ALA A 256 7.09 -9.31 11.92
C ALA A 256 6.13 -9.59 10.75
N SER A 257 4.95 -10.10 11.09
CA SER A 257 3.90 -10.44 10.11
C SER A 257 2.98 -9.26 9.77
N GLN A 258 3.27 -8.08 10.30
CA GLN A 258 2.54 -6.83 10.09
C GLN A 258 3.53 -5.67 9.90
N THR A 259 3.08 -4.60 9.26
CA THR A 259 3.77 -3.32 9.37
C THR A 259 3.55 -2.76 10.77
N VAL A 260 4.58 -2.24 11.41
CA VAL A 260 4.44 -1.52 12.68
C VAL A 260 4.55 -0.03 12.42
N GLY A 261 3.52 0.72 12.80
CA GLY A 261 3.48 2.17 12.76
C GLY A 261 3.54 2.75 14.18
N THR A 262 4.66 3.30 14.60
CA THR A 262 4.81 3.83 15.96
C THR A 262 4.70 5.35 15.95
N ALA A 263 3.73 5.91 16.69
CA ALA A 263 3.56 7.36 16.80
C ALA A 263 4.67 8.00 17.62
N HIS A 264 5.06 9.23 17.25
CA HIS A 264 5.96 10.08 18.00
C HIS A 264 5.41 11.51 18.14
N LYS A 265 6.15 12.42 18.75
CA LYS A 265 5.68 13.78 19.10
C LYS A 265 5.13 14.61 17.92
N ALA A 266 5.52 14.31 16.66
CA ALA A 266 5.11 15.10 15.49
C ALA A 266 5.05 14.26 14.19
N GLY A 267 4.58 13.01 14.28
CA GLY A 267 4.49 12.08 13.18
C GLY A 267 4.53 10.63 13.64
N TRP A 268 5.13 9.75 12.84
CA TRP A 268 5.18 8.31 13.12
C TRP A 268 6.37 7.63 12.42
N LEU A 269 6.77 6.46 12.94
CA LEU A 269 7.78 5.61 12.32
C LEU A 269 7.11 4.39 11.70
N TRP A 270 7.55 4.00 10.49
CA TRP A 270 7.25 2.68 9.97
C TRP A 270 8.39 1.71 10.26
N ASP A 271 8.03 0.44 10.39
CA ASP A 271 8.96 -0.65 10.57
C ASP A 271 8.45 -1.88 9.82
N ILE A 272 9.22 -2.28 8.81
CA ILE A 272 8.90 -3.37 7.88
C ILE A 272 9.97 -4.44 7.98
N GLY A 273 9.58 -5.65 8.39
CA GLY A 273 10.46 -6.81 8.49
C GLY A 273 10.62 -7.52 7.16
N LEU A 274 11.86 -7.60 6.66
CA LEU A 274 12.27 -8.42 5.52
C LEU A 274 13.24 -9.52 5.99
N PRO A 275 13.45 -10.58 5.20
CA PRO A 275 14.36 -11.66 5.58
C PRO A 275 15.80 -11.24 5.92
N THR A 276 16.35 -10.22 5.25
CA THR A 276 17.75 -9.81 5.40
C THR A 276 17.93 -8.47 6.11
N ARG A 277 16.87 -7.67 6.24
CA ARG A 277 16.90 -6.33 6.79
C ARG A 277 15.55 -5.87 7.31
N ARG A 278 15.53 -4.76 8.03
CA ARG A 278 14.30 -4.01 8.29
C ARG A 278 14.34 -2.70 7.51
N GLY A 279 13.21 -2.34 6.91
CA GLY A 279 12.97 -1.01 6.36
C GLY A 279 12.34 -0.16 7.44
N ILE A 280 13.09 0.80 8.00
CA ILE A 280 12.59 1.67 9.07
C ILE A 280 12.65 3.11 8.59
N GLY A 281 11.63 3.90 8.92
CA GLY A 281 11.69 5.31 8.64
C GLY A 281 10.80 6.13 9.54
N CYS A 282 11.07 7.43 9.55
CA CYS A 282 10.39 8.43 10.36
C CYS A 282 9.69 9.42 9.43
N VAL A 283 8.36 9.45 9.49
CA VAL A 283 7.51 10.43 8.81
C VAL A 283 7.19 11.54 9.78
N TYR A 284 7.33 12.79 9.33
CA TYR A 284 7.08 13.94 10.19
C TYR A 284 6.65 15.18 9.42
N SER A 285 6.12 16.14 10.17
CA SER A 285 5.80 17.46 9.64
C SER A 285 6.89 18.45 10.00
N SER A 286 7.51 19.08 8.99
CA SER A 286 8.53 20.12 9.18
C SER A 286 8.01 21.37 9.92
N ARG A 287 6.68 21.53 10.05
CA ARG A 287 6.05 22.58 10.88
C ARG A 287 6.24 22.34 12.38
N PHE A 288 6.44 21.09 12.79
CA PHE A 288 6.43 20.68 14.21
C PHE A 288 7.70 20.00 14.66
N LEU A 289 8.59 19.60 13.75
CA LEU A 289 9.79 18.85 14.05
C LEU A 289 10.93 19.26 13.12
N SER A 290 12.14 19.44 13.65
CA SER A 290 13.34 19.64 12.85
C SER A 290 13.85 18.31 12.25
N ASP A 291 14.69 18.37 11.24
CA ASP A 291 15.35 17.20 10.65
C ASP A 291 16.24 16.50 11.69
N GLU A 292 16.96 17.26 12.51
CA GLU A 292 17.87 16.75 13.55
C GLU A 292 17.10 16.00 14.64
N ASP A 293 15.96 16.53 15.08
CA ASP A 293 15.10 15.85 16.05
C ASP A 293 14.50 14.56 15.46
N ALA A 294 14.14 14.57 14.17
CA ALA A 294 13.63 13.38 13.49
C ALA A 294 14.70 12.29 13.35
N GLU A 295 15.96 12.68 13.07
CA GLU A 295 17.11 11.77 13.05
C GLU A 295 17.34 11.14 14.43
N ALA A 296 17.27 11.93 15.51
CA ALA A 296 17.39 11.42 16.86
C ALA A 296 16.28 10.42 17.22
N ILE A 297 15.01 10.74 16.89
CA ILE A 297 13.87 9.82 17.10
C ILE A 297 14.07 8.50 16.34
N LEU A 298 14.53 8.56 15.09
CA LEU A 298 14.81 7.37 14.30
C LEU A 298 15.93 6.52 14.90
N ALA A 299 17.02 7.15 15.33
CA ALA A 299 18.16 6.48 15.97
C ALA A 299 17.77 5.81 17.29
N ASP A 300 17.01 6.51 18.13
CA ASP A 300 16.51 5.98 19.41
C ASP A 300 15.60 4.76 19.17
N TYR A 301 14.71 4.83 18.19
CA TYR A 301 13.84 3.71 17.81
C TYR A 301 14.65 2.49 17.37
N ILE A 302 15.64 2.67 16.48
CA ILE A 302 16.49 1.59 16.00
C ILE A 302 17.26 0.96 17.16
N THR A 303 17.87 1.76 18.03
CA THR A 303 18.61 1.29 19.20
C THR A 303 17.73 0.46 20.13
N ALA A 304 16.50 0.90 20.37
CA ALA A 304 15.54 0.20 21.24
C ALA A 304 15.01 -1.10 20.62
N LYS A 305 14.75 -1.12 19.32
CA LYS A 305 14.10 -2.26 18.63
C LYS A 305 15.07 -3.27 18.01
N LEU A 306 16.32 -2.89 17.79
CA LEU A 306 17.39 -3.70 17.20
C LEU A 306 18.67 -3.60 18.02
N PRO A 307 18.74 -4.25 19.20
CA PRO A 307 19.94 -4.28 20.00
C PRO A 307 21.14 -4.80 19.18
N GLY A 308 22.21 -4.01 19.11
CA GLY A 308 23.41 -4.32 18.32
C GLY A 308 23.45 -3.68 16.92
N ALA A 309 22.40 -3.04 16.45
CA ALA A 309 22.50 -2.13 15.30
C ALA A 309 23.18 -0.82 15.72
N ASP A 310 24.02 -0.30 14.85
CA ASP A 310 24.63 1.03 15.01
C ASP A 310 23.96 2.04 14.05
N PRO A 311 22.99 2.84 14.53
CA PRO A 311 22.35 3.84 13.68
C PRO A 311 23.32 4.89 13.14
N GLY A 312 24.42 5.16 13.86
CA GLY A 312 25.43 6.13 13.45
C GLY A 312 26.28 5.67 12.25
N ALA A 313 26.34 4.36 12.00
CA ALA A 313 27.00 3.79 10.83
C ALA A 313 26.12 3.81 9.57
N LEU A 314 24.82 4.15 9.70
CA LEU A 314 23.83 4.15 8.64
C LEU A 314 23.39 5.58 8.32
N ALA A 315 23.46 5.98 7.05
CA ALA A 315 22.97 7.30 6.63
C ALA A 315 21.49 7.20 6.24
N PRO A 316 20.58 7.94 6.90
CA PRO A 316 19.18 7.99 6.50
C PRO A 316 19.03 8.72 5.17
N ARG A 317 18.20 8.17 4.28
CA ARG A 317 17.78 8.86 3.08
C ARG A 317 16.71 9.88 3.45
N LYS A 318 16.99 11.16 3.21
CA LYS A 318 16.02 12.25 3.41
C LYS A 318 15.09 12.34 2.20
N LEU A 319 13.79 12.35 2.47
CA LEU A 319 12.73 12.49 1.49
C LEU A 319 11.89 13.72 1.82
N GLN A 320 11.62 14.52 0.80
CA GLN A 320 10.71 15.65 0.87
C GLN A 320 9.59 15.42 -0.14
N PHE A 321 8.35 15.65 0.26
CA PHE A 321 7.21 15.41 -0.59
C PHE A 321 6.09 16.43 -0.34
N ALA A 322 5.24 16.61 -1.35
CA ALA A 322 3.98 17.32 -1.24
C ALA A 322 2.85 16.28 -1.25
N THR A 323 1.98 16.32 -0.24
CA THR A 323 0.79 15.48 -0.21
C THR A 323 -0.28 16.04 -1.13
N GLY A 324 -0.80 15.19 -2.02
CA GLY A 324 -1.82 15.59 -2.98
C GLY A 324 -1.85 14.69 -4.20
N HIS A 325 -2.57 15.13 -5.20
CA HIS A 325 -2.72 14.37 -6.45
C HIS A 325 -2.97 15.31 -7.63
N ARG A 326 -2.86 14.79 -8.86
CA ARG A 326 -3.20 15.54 -10.06
C ARG A 326 -4.70 15.86 -10.11
N GLU A 327 -5.06 17.02 -10.64
CA GLU A 327 -6.47 17.41 -10.86
C GLU A 327 -7.17 16.46 -11.85
N GLN A 328 -6.41 15.93 -12.80
CA GLN A 328 -6.80 14.89 -13.74
C GLN A 328 -5.71 13.82 -13.79
N PHE A 329 -6.08 12.56 -13.63
CA PHE A 329 -5.15 11.44 -13.75
C PHE A 329 -4.99 10.99 -15.20
N TRP A 330 -6.02 11.18 -16.01
CA TRP A 330 -6.05 10.87 -17.43
C TRP A 330 -6.44 12.12 -18.24
N ARG A 331 -5.56 12.52 -19.17
CA ARG A 331 -5.80 13.63 -20.09
C ARG A 331 -5.38 13.25 -21.51
N GLY A 332 -6.29 13.41 -22.49
CA GLY A 332 -6.04 12.98 -23.86
C GLY A 332 -5.73 11.47 -23.94
N ASN A 333 -4.60 11.13 -24.50
CA ASN A 333 -4.09 9.75 -24.57
C ASN A 333 -2.97 9.47 -23.55
N CYS A 334 -2.96 10.16 -22.43
CA CYS A 334 -1.97 9.97 -21.36
C CYS A 334 -2.64 9.72 -20.01
N LEU A 335 -2.22 8.66 -19.33
CA LEU A 335 -2.60 8.31 -17.96
C LEU A 335 -1.39 8.42 -17.03
N ALA A 336 -1.54 9.13 -15.92
CA ALA A 336 -0.56 9.15 -14.84
C ALA A 336 -0.78 7.97 -13.88
N VAL A 337 0.30 7.26 -13.54
CA VAL A 337 0.27 6.11 -12.61
C VAL A 337 1.41 6.20 -11.60
N GLY A 338 1.14 5.86 -10.36
CA GLY A 338 2.09 5.96 -9.25
C GLY A 338 2.32 7.40 -8.82
N LEU A 339 3.56 7.78 -8.53
CA LEU A 339 3.89 9.11 -7.99
C LEU A 339 3.61 10.27 -8.95
N SER A 340 3.51 10.03 -10.25
CA SER A 340 3.08 11.05 -11.23
C SER A 340 1.60 11.39 -11.09
N ALA A 341 0.78 10.48 -10.58
CA ALA A 341 -0.63 10.67 -10.31
C ALA A 341 -0.88 11.38 -8.97
N GLY A 342 -0.08 11.08 -7.95
CA GLY A 342 -0.22 11.65 -6.62
C GLY A 342 0.66 10.98 -5.59
N PHE A 343 0.77 11.62 -4.42
CA PHE A 343 1.47 11.10 -3.26
C PHE A 343 0.72 11.40 -1.98
N ILE A 344 0.70 10.44 -1.09
CA ILE A 344 0.30 10.56 0.31
C ILE A 344 1.21 9.68 1.15
N GLU A 345 1.41 10.04 2.41
CA GLU A 345 2.22 9.24 3.33
C GLU A 345 1.82 7.75 3.35
N PRO A 346 2.79 6.81 3.52
CA PRO A 346 2.53 5.39 3.33
C PRO A 346 1.88 4.68 4.53
N LEU A 347 1.08 5.38 5.35
CA LEU A 347 0.51 4.88 6.62
C LEU A 347 -0.20 3.52 6.45
N GLU A 348 -0.97 3.38 5.38
CA GLU A 348 -1.73 2.15 5.09
C GLU A 348 -1.26 1.47 3.79
N ALA A 349 -0.06 1.82 3.30
CA ALA A 349 0.57 1.19 2.15
C ALA A 349 -0.31 1.18 0.88
N SER A 350 -0.98 2.28 0.57
CA SER A 350 -1.92 2.39 -0.55
C SER A 350 -1.27 2.58 -1.93
N ALA A 351 0.05 2.80 -2.01
CA ALA A 351 0.73 3.14 -3.26
C ALA A 351 0.61 2.05 -4.33
N ILE A 352 0.94 0.79 -4.00
CA ILE A 352 0.89 -0.33 -4.96
C ILE A 352 -0.56 -0.63 -5.37
N VAL A 353 -1.50 -0.65 -4.43
CA VAL A 353 -2.91 -0.93 -4.77
C VAL A 353 -3.52 0.15 -5.66
N LEU A 354 -3.12 1.42 -5.52
CA LEU A 354 -3.54 2.48 -6.44
C LEU A 354 -3.01 2.26 -7.87
N ILE A 355 -1.77 1.78 -8.00
CA ILE A 355 -1.22 1.38 -9.30
C ILE A 355 -2.05 0.22 -9.88
N GLU A 356 -2.28 -0.85 -9.12
CA GLU A 356 -3.08 -2.01 -9.54
C GLU A 356 -4.49 -1.61 -9.98
N LEU A 357 -5.17 -0.78 -9.21
CA LEU A 357 -6.52 -0.28 -9.52
C LEU A 357 -6.55 0.61 -10.77
N SER A 358 -5.50 1.44 -10.98
CA SER A 358 -5.37 2.27 -12.18
C SER A 358 -5.24 1.40 -13.44
N LEU A 359 -4.39 0.39 -13.35
CA LEU A 359 -4.13 -0.52 -14.46
C LEU A 359 -5.31 -1.45 -14.76
N LYS A 360 -5.99 -1.94 -13.72
CA LYS A 360 -7.22 -2.73 -13.87
C LYS A 360 -8.29 -1.89 -14.58
N ALA A 361 -8.54 -0.67 -14.11
CA ALA A 361 -9.53 0.23 -14.71
C ALA A 361 -9.19 0.58 -16.18
N LEU A 362 -7.90 0.77 -16.51
CA LEU A 362 -7.44 0.99 -17.87
C LEU A 362 -7.61 -0.27 -18.74
N ALA A 363 -7.18 -1.44 -18.24
CA ALA A 363 -7.27 -2.70 -18.99
C ALA A 363 -8.72 -3.09 -19.31
N ASP A 364 -9.64 -2.90 -18.36
CA ASP A 364 -11.07 -3.21 -18.51
C ASP A 364 -11.77 -2.26 -19.49
N ALA A 365 -11.24 -1.05 -19.68
CA ALA A 365 -11.81 -0.02 -20.56
C ALA A 365 -10.74 0.68 -21.39
N TYR A 366 -9.86 -0.12 -21.98
CA TYR A 366 -8.82 0.40 -22.87
C TYR A 366 -9.44 1.06 -24.10
N PRO A 367 -8.97 2.24 -24.55
CA PRO A 367 -9.56 2.95 -25.68
C PRO A 367 -9.37 2.18 -26.98
N HIS A 368 -10.44 2.11 -27.79
CA HIS A 368 -10.40 1.54 -29.13
C HIS A 368 -10.48 2.60 -30.24
N SER A 369 -10.89 3.82 -29.89
CA SER A 369 -10.99 4.95 -30.83
C SER A 369 -10.72 6.28 -30.14
N ARG A 370 -10.23 7.25 -30.90
CA ARG A 370 -9.99 8.63 -30.43
C ARG A 370 -11.24 9.30 -29.87
N SER A 371 -12.39 9.02 -30.46
CA SER A 371 -13.68 9.58 -30.03
C SER A 371 -14.12 9.09 -28.64
N ALA A 372 -13.59 7.96 -28.15
CA ALA A 372 -13.89 7.41 -26.84
C ALA A 372 -13.07 8.06 -25.72
N LEU A 373 -11.89 8.62 -26.02
CA LEU A 373 -10.95 9.15 -25.04
C LEU A 373 -11.57 10.11 -24.02
N PRO A 374 -12.32 11.16 -24.41
CA PRO A 374 -12.85 12.11 -23.43
C PRO A 374 -13.75 11.45 -22.39
N ARG A 375 -14.65 10.57 -22.82
CA ARG A 375 -15.61 9.88 -21.92
C ARG A 375 -14.92 8.88 -21.00
N LEU A 376 -13.90 8.17 -21.49
CA LEU A 376 -13.11 7.24 -20.69
C LEU A 376 -12.29 7.99 -19.66
N ALA A 377 -11.66 9.09 -20.04
CA ALA A 377 -10.90 9.96 -19.15
C ALA A 377 -11.80 10.57 -18.06
N ASP A 378 -12.97 11.11 -18.42
CA ASP A 378 -13.91 11.69 -17.45
C ASP A 378 -14.36 10.66 -16.42
N ARG A 379 -14.73 9.44 -16.86
CA ARG A 379 -15.11 8.34 -15.97
C ARG A 379 -13.96 7.94 -15.05
N PHE A 380 -12.76 7.78 -15.60
CA PHE A 380 -11.57 7.43 -14.82
C PHE A 380 -11.25 8.50 -13.78
N ASN A 381 -11.22 9.76 -14.21
CA ASN A 381 -10.92 10.91 -13.34
C ASN A 381 -11.93 11.06 -12.20
N ALA A 382 -13.22 10.83 -12.46
CA ALA A 382 -14.25 10.88 -11.43
C ALA A 382 -14.04 9.77 -10.38
N LEU A 383 -13.79 8.53 -10.83
CA LEU A 383 -13.55 7.38 -9.95
C LEU A 383 -12.28 7.57 -9.10
N PHE A 384 -11.19 8.04 -9.70
CA PHE A 384 -9.92 8.17 -8.99
C PHE A 384 -9.91 9.39 -8.06
N ARG A 385 -10.60 10.48 -8.36
CA ARG A 385 -10.83 11.56 -7.38
C ARG A 385 -11.56 11.04 -6.15
N TYR A 386 -12.63 10.29 -6.34
CA TYR A 386 -13.34 9.63 -5.23
C TYR A 386 -12.40 8.76 -4.39
N ARG A 387 -11.59 7.89 -5.03
CA ARG A 387 -10.64 7.02 -4.32
C ARG A 387 -9.61 7.82 -3.52
N TRP A 388 -9.06 8.87 -4.09
CA TRP A 388 -8.12 9.75 -3.39
C TRP A 388 -8.76 10.46 -2.19
N ASP A 389 -9.98 10.97 -2.33
CA ASP A 389 -10.70 11.58 -1.22
C ASP A 389 -10.95 10.55 -0.10
N ARG A 390 -11.31 9.29 -0.43
CA ARG A 390 -11.50 8.21 0.57
C ARG A 390 -10.19 7.80 1.25
N ILE A 391 -9.07 7.81 0.55
CA ILE A 391 -7.76 7.55 1.17
C ILE A 391 -7.41 8.68 2.15
N VAL A 392 -7.57 9.92 1.75
CA VAL A 392 -7.31 11.08 2.61
C VAL A 392 -8.18 11.02 3.88
N ASP A 393 -9.47 10.72 3.75
CA ASP A 393 -10.38 10.56 4.88
C ASP A 393 -9.94 9.42 5.81
N PHE A 394 -9.58 8.27 5.24
CA PHE A 394 -9.18 7.11 6.03
C PHE A 394 -7.87 7.34 6.78
N LEU A 395 -6.88 7.93 6.14
CA LEU A 395 -5.65 8.28 6.84
C LEU A 395 -5.91 9.32 7.94
N LYS A 396 -6.71 10.35 7.64
CA LYS A 396 -7.09 11.38 8.61
C LYS A 396 -7.86 10.81 9.80
N LEU A 397 -8.62 9.74 9.61
CA LEU A 397 -9.35 9.04 10.69
C LEU A 397 -8.41 8.61 11.83
N HIS A 398 -7.23 8.08 11.51
CA HIS A 398 -6.23 7.70 12.51
C HIS A 398 -5.78 8.91 13.37
N TYR A 399 -5.64 10.08 12.78
CA TYR A 399 -5.18 11.29 13.46
C TYR A 399 -6.27 11.95 14.30
N VAL A 400 -7.49 12.03 13.77
CA VAL A 400 -8.62 12.70 14.43
C VAL A 400 -9.03 11.99 15.71
N LEU A 401 -8.89 10.66 15.76
CA LEU A 401 -9.26 9.86 16.92
C LEU A 401 -8.20 9.85 18.03
N SER A 402 -6.99 10.33 17.76
CA SER A 402 -5.91 10.38 18.73
C SER A 402 -6.25 11.32 19.91
N LYS A 403 -5.88 10.91 21.11
CA LYS A 403 -6.01 11.69 22.35
C LYS A 403 -4.69 12.30 22.81
N ARG A 404 -3.63 12.14 22.03
CA ARG A 404 -2.29 12.64 22.33
C ARG A 404 -2.28 14.15 22.52
N GLY A 405 -1.43 14.62 23.44
CA GLY A 405 -1.41 16.02 23.92
C GLY A 405 -0.41 16.93 23.20
N GLU A 406 0.49 16.41 22.36
CA GLU A 406 1.50 17.22 21.68
C GLU A 406 0.87 18.15 20.62
N PRO A 407 1.49 19.31 20.34
CA PRO A 407 0.92 20.33 19.42
C PRO A 407 0.56 19.80 18.03
N TYR A 408 1.36 18.88 17.48
CA TYR A 408 1.09 18.23 16.21
C TYR A 408 -0.24 17.46 16.24
N TRP A 409 -0.44 16.61 17.25
CA TRP A 409 -1.65 15.80 17.40
C TRP A 409 -2.88 16.64 17.73
N GLN A 410 -2.70 17.74 18.48
CA GLN A 410 -3.79 18.70 18.71
C GLN A 410 -4.22 19.39 17.41
N ALA A 411 -3.26 19.84 16.59
CA ALA A 411 -3.53 20.46 15.30
C ALA A 411 -4.23 19.50 14.31
N GLN A 412 -3.94 18.19 14.37
CA GLN A 412 -4.61 17.17 13.56
C GLN A 412 -6.12 17.01 13.89
N ARG A 413 -6.53 17.41 15.09
CA ARG A 413 -7.94 17.38 15.54
C ARG A 413 -8.68 18.71 15.36
N ASP A 414 -8.00 19.74 14.85
CA ASP A 414 -8.65 21.01 14.55
C ASP A 414 -9.74 20.75 13.48
N PRO A 415 -11.02 21.13 13.75
CA PRO A 415 -12.11 20.96 12.80
C PRO A 415 -11.84 21.51 11.41
N ALA A 416 -11.06 22.58 11.29
CA ALA A 416 -10.68 23.19 10.02
C ALA A 416 -9.79 22.28 9.15
N THR A 417 -9.17 21.24 9.72
CA THR A 417 -8.30 20.30 9.02
C THR A 417 -8.96 18.95 8.73
N ILE A 418 -10.22 18.79 9.16
CA ILE A 418 -10.96 17.53 8.97
C ILE A 418 -11.83 17.69 7.72
N PRO A 419 -11.71 16.79 6.71
CA PRO A 419 -12.61 16.81 5.56
C PRO A 419 -14.08 16.71 5.98
N ASP A 420 -14.95 17.50 5.35
CA ASP A 420 -16.39 17.48 5.62
C ASP A 420 -17.00 16.09 5.49
N SER A 421 -16.51 15.31 4.53
CA SER A 421 -16.91 13.93 4.32
C SER A 421 -16.59 13.02 5.50
N LEU A 422 -15.42 13.16 6.10
CA LEU A 422 -15.03 12.41 7.28
C LEU A 422 -15.80 12.88 8.50
N ALA A 423 -15.99 14.19 8.67
CA ALA A 423 -16.79 14.75 9.77
C ALA A 423 -18.22 14.20 9.77
N ALA A 424 -18.88 14.20 8.60
CA ALA A 424 -20.21 13.63 8.43
C ALA A 424 -20.28 12.12 8.73
N GLN A 425 -19.26 11.36 8.28
CA GLN A 425 -19.17 9.93 8.59
C GLN A 425 -18.99 9.67 10.10
N LEU A 426 -18.13 10.44 10.76
CA LEU A 426 -17.93 10.31 12.22
C LEU A 426 -19.20 10.63 13.01
N GLU A 427 -20.01 11.59 12.58
CA GLU A 427 -21.30 11.88 13.17
C GLU A 427 -22.28 10.71 12.98
N LEU A 428 -22.41 10.21 11.75
CA LEU A 428 -23.26 9.08 11.40
C LEU A 428 -22.90 7.81 12.20
N TRP A 429 -21.60 7.51 12.36
CA TRP A 429 -21.12 6.33 13.06
C TRP A 429 -21.25 6.38 14.59
N ARG A 430 -21.74 7.50 15.14
CA ARG A 430 -22.22 7.56 16.54
C ARG A 430 -23.56 6.88 16.73
N ASP A 431 -24.36 6.80 15.67
CA ASP A 431 -25.68 6.19 15.70
C ASP A 431 -25.67 4.73 15.28
N HIS A 432 -24.91 4.37 14.26
CA HIS A 432 -24.75 2.99 13.80
C HIS A 432 -23.30 2.69 13.38
N PRO A 433 -22.87 1.40 13.45
CA PRO A 433 -21.50 1.05 13.03
C PRO A 433 -21.34 1.23 11.51
N PRO A 434 -20.10 1.52 11.04
CA PRO A 434 -19.81 1.55 9.61
C PRO A 434 -20.35 0.34 8.87
N SER A 435 -20.99 0.56 7.73
CA SER A 435 -21.59 -0.47 6.89
C SER A 435 -21.22 -0.26 5.41
N ALA A 436 -21.46 -1.26 4.57
CA ALA A 436 -21.27 -1.12 3.13
C ALA A 436 -22.17 -0.05 2.50
N ALA A 437 -23.32 0.28 3.14
CA ALA A 437 -24.22 1.32 2.66
C ALA A 437 -23.62 2.74 2.78
N ASP A 438 -22.65 2.93 3.66
CA ASP A 438 -21.98 4.22 3.87
C ASP A 438 -20.88 4.48 2.81
N LEU A 439 -20.55 3.45 2.01
CA LEU A 439 -19.45 3.43 1.05
C LEU A 439 -19.99 2.99 -0.32
N PRO A 440 -20.30 3.93 -1.23
CA PRO A 440 -21.14 3.64 -2.40
C PRO A 440 -20.43 2.87 -3.52
N GLN A 441 -19.10 2.71 -3.49
CA GLN A 441 -18.37 1.98 -4.52
C GLN A 441 -18.30 0.49 -4.20
N VAL A 442 -18.40 -0.36 -5.22
CA VAL A 442 -18.29 -1.82 -5.08
C VAL A 442 -16.87 -2.22 -4.66
N ASP A 443 -15.86 -1.56 -5.25
CA ASP A 443 -14.44 -1.81 -4.98
C ASP A 443 -13.86 -0.69 -4.10
N GLU A 444 -14.33 -0.58 -2.86
CA GLU A 444 -13.78 0.38 -1.92
C GLU A 444 -12.35 0.02 -1.51
N ILE A 445 -11.47 1.02 -1.50
CA ILE A 445 -10.08 0.84 -1.04
C ILE A 445 -10.08 0.48 0.45
N PHE A 446 -10.81 1.25 1.26
CA PHE A 446 -10.98 0.99 2.69
C PHE A 446 -12.44 0.69 2.98
N SER A 447 -12.78 -0.58 3.05
CA SER A 447 -14.13 -1.06 3.28
C SER A 447 -14.67 -0.71 4.67
N ALA A 448 -15.93 -0.99 4.92
CA ALA A 448 -16.55 -0.77 6.23
C ALA A 448 -15.78 -1.44 7.37
N PHE A 449 -15.25 -2.64 7.18
CA PHE A 449 -14.47 -3.30 8.22
C PHE A 449 -13.13 -2.62 8.50
N SER A 450 -12.50 -1.98 7.51
CA SER A 450 -11.31 -1.15 7.73
C SER A 450 -11.63 0.01 8.67
N GLN A 451 -12.75 0.72 8.42
CA GLN A 451 -13.24 1.78 9.29
C GLN A 451 -13.52 1.27 10.72
N GLN A 452 -14.17 0.11 10.85
CA GLN A 452 -14.47 -0.52 12.13
C GLN A 452 -13.21 -0.84 12.94
N TYR A 453 -12.16 -1.39 12.29
CA TYR A 453 -10.90 -1.70 12.98
C TYR A 453 -10.22 -0.46 13.54
N VAL A 454 -10.19 0.63 12.79
CA VAL A 454 -9.57 1.89 13.24
C VAL A 454 -10.43 2.55 14.32
N LEU A 455 -11.75 2.72 14.09
CA LEU A 455 -12.67 3.34 15.05
C LEU A 455 -12.61 2.66 16.42
N TYR A 456 -12.88 1.35 16.46
CA TYR A 456 -12.97 0.63 17.73
C TYR A 456 -11.60 0.29 18.31
N GLY A 457 -10.59 0.18 17.48
CA GLY A 457 -9.20 0.07 17.91
C GLY A 457 -8.69 1.33 18.62
N MET A 458 -9.13 2.51 18.16
CA MET A 458 -8.80 3.80 18.77
C MET A 458 -9.79 4.25 19.85
N GLY A 459 -10.72 3.39 20.25
CA GLY A 459 -11.66 3.67 21.35
C GLY A 459 -12.75 4.69 20.99
N PHE A 460 -13.21 4.69 19.74
CA PHE A 460 -14.41 5.43 19.34
C PHE A 460 -15.62 4.92 20.13
N PRO A 461 -16.53 5.79 20.57
CA PRO A 461 -17.71 5.38 21.33
C PRO A 461 -18.55 4.33 20.59
N LEU A 462 -19.10 3.38 21.32
CA LEU A 462 -20.05 2.42 20.73
C LEU A 462 -21.26 3.17 20.20
N PRO A 463 -21.77 2.80 19.00
CA PRO A 463 -22.95 3.42 18.43
C PRO A 463 -24.19 3.28 19.33
N SER A 464 -25.07 4.26 19.30
CA SER A 464 -26.36 4.23 20.07
C SER A 464 -27.23 3.05 19.69
N ALA A 465 -27.13 2.53 18.48
CA ALA A 465 -27.80 1.30 18.02
C ALA A 465 -27.28 0.01 18.67
N THR A 466 -26.15 0.04 19.40
CA THR A 466 -25.58 -1.13 20.07
C THR A 466 -26.46 -1.57 21.22
N ARG A 467 -26.93 -2.82 21.20
CA ARG A 467 -27.83 -3.37 22.22
C ARG A 467 -27.10 -3.65 23.53
N PRO A 468 -27.73 -3.42 24.71
CA PRO A 468 -27.10 -3.76 25.99
C PRO A 468 -26.84 -5.25 26.19
N ALA A 469 -27.70 -6.12 25.63
CA ALA A 469 -27.60 -7.57 25.72
C ALA A 469 -27.19 -8.16 24.37
N PRO A 470 -26.06 -8.91 24.32
CA PRO A 470 -25.59 -9.53 23.08
C PRO A 470 -26.50 -10.67 22.62
N GLY A 471 -26.66 -10.80 21.30
CA GLY A 471 -27.32 -11.95 20.70
C GLY A 471 -26.47 -13.23 20.80
N HIS A 472 -27.12 -14.39 20.92
CA HIS A 472 -26.44 -15.70 21.01
C HIS A 472 -25.52 -15.97 19.83
N ASP A 473 -25.89 -15.56 18.60
CA ASP A 473 -25.06 -15.78 17.41
C ASP A 473 -23.74 -15.00 17.48
N ALA A 474 -23.78 -13.73 17.87
CA ALA A 474 -22.57 -12.92 18.03
C ALA A 474 -21.61 -13.52 19.09
N LEU A 475 -22.14 -13.94 20.24
CA LEU A 475 -21.36 -14.61 21.28
C LEU A 475 -20.69 -15.90 20.76
N ARG A 476 -21.42 -16.71 20.01
CA ARG A 476 -20.90 -17.94 19.38
C ARG A 476 -19.80 -17.60 18.38
N ARG A 477 -19.98 -16.57 17.54
CA ARG A 477 -18.96 -16.14 16.56
C ARG A 477 -17.67 -15.68 17.23
N LEU A 478 -17.73 -14.93 18.32
CA LEU A 478 -16.53 -14.53 19.08
C LEU A 478 -15.83 -15.76 19.71
N ALA A 479 -16.60 -16.74 20.20
CA ALA A 479 -16.02 -17.98 20.70
C ALA A 479 -15.32 -18.79 19.59
N GLU A 480 -15.92 -18.89 18.39
CA GLU A 480 -15.32 -19.52 17.21
C GLU A 480 -14.00 -18.80 16.79
N VAL A 481 -13.94 -17.46 16.85
CA VAL A 481 -12.72 -16.68 16.62
C VAL A 481 -11.65 -17.07 17.64
N SER A 482 -11.98 -17.14 18.91
CA SER A 482 -11.03 -17.48 19.98
C SER A 482 -10.48 -18.91 19.80
N GLU A 483 -11.31 -19.88 19.45
CA GLU A 483 -10.90 -21.25 19.16
C GLU A 483 -9.98 -21.31 17.94
N ARG A 484 -10.38 -20.66 16.84
CA ARG A 484 -9.59 -20.60 15.61
C ARG A 484 -8.24 -19.90 15.84
N SER A 485 -8.19 -18.85 16.68
CA SER A 485 -6.96 -18.16 17.06
C SER A 485 -5.96 -19.11 17.71
N ARG A 486 -6.43 -19.93 18.66
CA ARG A 486 -5.58 -20.95 19.33
C ARG A 486 -5.10 -22.02 18.36
N ALA A 487 -6.00 -22.54 17.50
CA ALA A 487 -5.67 -23.55 16.52
C ALA A 487 -4.61 -23.06 15.51
N LEU A 488 -4.78 -21.85 14.96
CA LEU A 488 -3.83 -21.27 14.00
C LEU A 488 -2.49 -20.95 14.65
N ALA A 489 -2.50 -20.42 15.87
CA ALA A 489 -1.28 -20.12 16.62
C ALA A 489 -0.44 -21.39 16.92
N ALA A 490 -1.08 -22.55 17.03
CA ALA A 490 -0.40 -23.82 17.22
C ALA A 490 0.07 -24.50 15.92
N ALA A 491 -0.60 -24.22 14.79
CA ALA A 491 -0.39 -24.96 13.53
C ALA A 491 0.48 -24.22 12.51
N LEU A 492 0.56 -22.88 12.56
CA LEU A 492 1.29 -22.10 11.57
C LEU A 492 2.77 -21.95 11.94
N PRO A 493 3.69 -22.04 10.97
CA PRO A 493 5.11 -21.78 11.20
C PRO A 493 5.36 -20.29 11.42
N SER A 494 6.50 -19.91 12.02
CA SER A 494 6.91 -18.51 12.01
C SER A 494 7.18 -18.04 10.58
N ASN A 495 7.02 -16.71 10.35
CA ASN A 495 7.33 -16.08 9.08
C ASN A 495 8.78 -16.39 8.67
N ARG A 496 9.72 -16.32 9.62
CA ARG A 496 11.13 -16.68 9.43
C ARG A 496 11.27 -18.14 8.99
N THR A 497 10.72 -19.10 9.73
CA THR A 497 10.83 -20.53 9.43
C THR A 497 10.27 -20.87 8.04
N TYR A 498 9.13 -20.27 7.68
CA TYR A 498 8.53 -20.49 6.36
C TYR A 498 9.47 -20.03 5.24
N LEU A 499 10.01 -18.82 5.34
CA LEU A 499 10.85 -18.20 4.30
C LEU A 499 12.23 -18.89 4.19
N ASP A 500 12.86 -19.23 5.31
CA ASP A 500 14.15 -19.92 5.29
C ASP A 500 14.03 -21.32 4.67
N THR A 501 12.97 -22.06 4.99
CA THR A 501 12.71 -23.36 4.39
C THR A 501 12.41 -23.25 2.88
N LEU A 502 11.75 -22.17 2.43
CA LEU A 502 11.51 -21.91 1.02
C LEU A 502 12.83 -21.70 0.25
N ARG A 503 13.74 -20.90 0.80
CA ARG A 503 15.04 -20.58 0.21
C ARG A 503 15.91 -21.85 0.09
N THR A 504 15.99 -22.68 1.12
CA THR A 504 16.74 -23.94 1.09
C THR A 504 16.24 -24.85 -0.02
N ALA A 505 14.92 -25.04 -0.15
CA ALA A 505 14.34 -25.88 -1.19
C ALA A 505 14.58 -25.39 -2.62
N GLN A 506 14.76 -24.08 -2.83
CA GLN A 506 15.10 -23.52 -4.14
C GLN A 506 16.58 -23.71 -4.47
N THR A 507 17.47 -23.56 -3.48
CA THR A 507 18.92 -23.82 -3.65
C THR A 507 19.16 -25.28 -4.04
N ASP A 508 18.47 -26.22 -3.39
CA ASP A 508 18.60 -27.66 -3.68
C ASP A 508 18.11 -28.02 -5.10
N ARG A 509 17.03 -27.40 -5.57
CA ARG A 509 16.53 -27.59 -6.96
C ARG A 509 17.47 -26.99 -8.00
N GLY A 510 18.04 -25.82 -7.72
CA GLY A 510 19.03 -25.18 -8.59
C GLY A 510 20.30 -26.02 -8.73
N ALA A 511 20.78 -26.63 -7.64
CA ALA A 511 21.93 -27.52 -7.63
C ALA A 511 21.68 -28.82 -8.42
N GLN A 512 20.45 -29.38 -8.32
CA GLN A 512 20.08 -30.60 -9.08
C GLN A 512 19.87 -30.32 -10.58
N GLY A 513 19.34 -29.15 -10.95
CA GLY A 513 19.17 -28.75 -12.35
C GLY A 513 20.47 -28.37 -13.06
N ALA A 514 21.55 -28.06 -12.32
CA ALA A 514 22.87 -27.75 -12.87
C ALA A 514 23.72 -29.02 -13.12
N ILE A 515 23.28 -30.19 -12.64
CA ILE A 515 23.97 -31.48 -12.78
C ILE A 515 23.30 -32.36 -13.87
N ALA A 516 22.11 -31.98 -14.35
CA ALA A 516 21.40 -32.67 -15.44
C ALA A 516 21.57 -31.90 -16.76
#